data_e5bab888bccbff4408e9cca310d7aadf
#
_entry.id   e5bab888bccbff4408e9cca310d7aadf
#
_cell.length_a   1.000
_cell.length_b   1.000
_cell.length_c   1.000
_cell.angle_alpha   90.00
_cell.angle_beta   90.00
_cell.angle_gamma   90.00
#
_symmetry.space_group_name_H-M   'P 1'
#
loop_
_entity.id
_entity.type
_entity.pdbx_description
1 polymer ?
#
loop_
_entity_poly.entity_id
_entity_poly.type
_entity_poly.pdbx_seq_one_letter_code
_entity_poly.pdbx_strand_id
1 'polypeptide(L)'
;MNLNLYDADLNRIAIIGEQYISCLWSEGYNTIENFTMELVATDEYKKKIRSDCYVGRNDRKTLMVIKTVEIANGKIVASGKQAGRVLDDVSFVGTIESGSMIDTSIKKAYNNGNKYRNLEFADTNLQIPYNHQISNKSILKLCETMCQSEDVGFRVIRNNGTMYTEFYRPEHNPNLVLSENFGNLSIDSVSISTEKSKNYAIVLGEGEGENRKKVYVDSTNGEERRDLIVDANDIQKEENETDESYNSRLIARGIEKLLENQQTFSCAFTPYAKDFGVKYDLGDILTVYLTDYGITLQSRVSRFTQKSQNNKIETTIEVGQITIKR
;
A
#
# COMPACT_ATOMS: atom_id res chain seq x y z
N MET A 1 16.65 8.75 16.11
CA MET A 1 16.38 9.27 14.73
C MET A 1 16.92 10.68 14.61
N ASN A 2 17.84 10.95 13.71
CA ASN A 2 18.38 12.29 13.47
C ASN A 2 17.44 13.10 12.57
N LEU A 3 16.74 14.09 13.17
CA LEU A 3 15.72 14.90 12.51
C LEU A 3 16.24 16.29 12.12
N ASN A 4 15.81 16.77 10.95
CA ASN A 4 16.04 18.12 10.48
C ASN A 4 14.69 18.78 10.19
N LEU A 5 14.57 20.07 10.52
CA LEU A 5 13.42 20.89 10.22
C LEU A 5 13.71 21.77 9.00
N TYR A 6 12.76 21.79 8.08
CA TYR A 6 12.80 22.61 6.87
C TYR A 6 11.58 23.54 6.83
N ASP A 7 11.76 24.72 6.28
CA ASP A 7 10.65 25.61 5.97
C ASP A 7 9.82 25.11 4.76
N ALA A 8 8.81 25.85 4.40
CA ALA A 8 7.96 25.52 3.28
C ALA A 8 8.67 25.61 1.91
N ASP A 9 9.84 26.23 1.85
CA ASP A 9 10.70 26.31 0.66
C ASP A 9 11.82 25.26 0.68
N LEU A 10 11.75 24.33 1.64
CA LEU A 10 12.71 23.23 1.85
C LEU A 10 14.12 23.68 2.25
N ASN A 11 14.28 24.91 2.72
CA ASN A 11 15.50 25.35 3.36
C ASN A 11 15.58 24.76 4.77
N ARG A 12 16.73 24.22 5.16
CA ARG A 12 16.91 23.71 6.52
C ARG A 12 17.02 24.87 7.50
N ILE A 13 16.05 24.99 8.41
CA ILE A 13 15.95 26.04 9.40
C ILE A 13 16.38 25.63 10.81
N ALA A 14 16.42 24.33 11.10
CA ALA A 14 16.94 23.79 12.35
C ALA A 14 17.42 22.34 12.19
N ILE A 15 18.35 21.95 13.06
CA ILE A 15 18.73 20.57 13.32
C ILE A 15 18.10 20.20 14.66
N ILE A 16 17.12 19.31 14.64
CA ILE A 16 16.51 18.77 15.86
C ILE A 16 17.37 17.65 16.43
N GLY A 17 18.04 16.91 15.56
CA GLY A 17 18.82 15.76 15.96
C GLY A 17 17.95 14.72 16.66
N GLU A 18 18.33 14.35 17.87
CA GLU A 18 17.59 13.46 18.77
C GLU A 18 16.99 14.18 19.97
N GLN A 19 16.89 15.53 19.92
CA GLN A 19 16.40 16.38 21.00
C GLN A 19 14.86 16.47 21.00
N TYR A 20 14.18 15.34 20.86
CA TYR A 20 12.73 15.22 20.98
C TYR A 20 12.37 14.31 22.17
N ILE A 21 11.20 14.54 22.77
CA ILE A 21 10.65 13.72 23.84
C ILE A 21 10.15 12.39 23.27
N SER A 22 9.40 12.48 22.16
CA SER A 22 8.92 11.34 21.41
C SER A 22 8.80 11.66 19.93
N CYS A 23 8.92 10.64 19.09
CA CYS A 23 8.70 10.76 17.66
C CYS A 23 8.08 9.46 17.12
N LEU A 24 6.97 9.59 16.40
CA LEU A 24 6.36 8.54 15.59
C LEU A 24 6.59 8.90 14.12
N TRP A 25 7.26 8.02 13.40
CA TRP A 25 7.53 8.14 11.98
C TRP A 25 6.99 6.93 11.27
N SER A 26 6.02 7.11 10.37
CA SER A 26 5.45 6.02 9.58
C SER A 26 5.52 6.31 8.09
N GLU A 27 5.85 5.30 7.30
CA GLU A 27 5.88 5.34 5.84
C GLU A 27 5.08 4.16 5.30
N GLY A 28 4.21 4.39 4.31
CA GLY A 28 3.36 3.37 3.72
C GLY A 28 3.61 3.17 2.22
N TYR A 29 3.36 1.96 1.75
CA TYR A 29 3.33 1.64 0.32
C TYR A 29 2.01 2.10 -0.27
N ASN A 30 2.05 3.02 -1.22
CA ASN A 30 0.88 3.62 -1.87
C ASN A 30 -0.17 4.19 -0.91
N THR A 31 0.24 4.56 0.30
CA THR A 31 -0.59 5.21 1.33
C THR A 31 0.19 6.34 1.98
N ILE A 32 -0.54 7.30 2.55
CA ILE A 32 0.05 8.45 3.24
C ILE A 32 -0.10 8.27 4.74
N GLU A 33 0.99 7.94 5.39
CA GLU A 33 1.04 7.63 6.80
C GLU A 33 1.23 8.86 7.69
N ASN A 34 0.96 8.68 8.99
CA ASN A 34 0.99 9.74 9.98
C ASN A 34 2.40 9.94 10.56
N PHE A 35 2.61 11.15 11.03
CA PHE A 35 3.81 11.60 11.73
C PHE A 35 3.40 12.40 12.98
N THR A 36 4.13 12.19 14.08
CA THR A 36 3.99 13.02 15.29
C THR A 36 5.35 13.17 15.98
N MET A 37 5.66 14.36 16.41
CA MET A 37 6.89 14.67 17.14
C MET A 37 6.55 15.58 18.33
N GLU A 38 7.04 15.20 19.51
CA GLU A 38 6.91 15.99 20.74
C GLU A 38 8.28 16.52 21.16
N LEU A 39 8.36 17.82 21.45
CA LEU A 39 9.56 18.56 21.82
C LEU A 39 9.34 19.39 23.07
N VAL A 40 10.42 19.76 23.76
CA VAL A 40 10.38 20.83 24.75
C VAL A 40 10.13 22.17 24.05
N ALA A 41 9.21 22.98 24.57
CA ALA A 41 8.83 24.25 23.97
C ALA A 41 9.85 25.38 24.26
N THR A 42 11.02 25.30 23.62
CA THR A 42 12.00 26.37 23.64
C THR A 42 11.53 27.58 22.82
N ASP A 43 12.03 28.76 23.09
CA ASP A 43 11.69 29.95 22.30
C ASP A 43 12.14 29.85 20.84
N GLU A 44 13.21 29.11 20.57
CA GLU A 44 13.67 28.79 19.22
C GLU A 44 12.66 27.95 18.49
N TYR A 45 12.25 26.82 19.08
CA TYR A 45 11.29 25.89 18.44
C TYR A 45 9.90 26.51 18.29
N LYS A 46 9.44 27.32 19.27
CA LYS A 46 8.20 28.07 19.16
C LYS A 46 8.20 29.06 17.97
N LYS A 47 9.35 29.57 17.56
CA LYS A 47 9.49 30.46 16.39
C LYS A 47 9.59 29.71 15.06
N LYS A 48 10.22 28.54 15.05
CA LYS A 48 10.58 27.81 13.83
C LYS A 48 9.56 26.76 13.41
N ILE A 49 8.92 26.06 14.37
CA ILE A 49 7.96 24.99 14.05
C ILE A 49 6.62 25.62 13.71
N ARG A 50 6.16 25.42 12.50
CA ARG A 50 4.90 25.94 11.95
C ARG A 50 4.21 24.84 11.12
N SER A 51 2.90 25.02 10.87
CA SER A 51 2.22 24.25 9.82
C SER A 51 2.91 24.51 8.48
N ASP A 52 2.90 23.49 7.64
CA ASP A 52 3.56 23.43 6.32
C ASP A 52 5.09 23.48 6.34
N CYS A 53 5.72 23.40 7.53
CA CYS A 53 7.12 23.00 7.64
C CYS A 53 7.26 21.51 7.38
N TYR A 54 8.47 21.10 6.98
CA TYR A 54 8.79 19.70 6.74
C TYR A 54 9.81 19.19 7.75
N VAL A 55 9.68 17.90 8.08
CA VAL A 55 10.67 17.19 8.89
C VAL A 55 11.27 16.09 8.01
N GLY A 56 12.58 16.02 7.98
CA GLY A 56 13.34 15.00 7.27
C GLY A 56 14.31 14.27 8.18
N ARG A 57 14.73 13.09 7.74
CA ARG A 57 15.73 12.26 8.42
C ARG A 57 17.02 12.20 7.59
N ASN A 58 18.13 11.91 8.26
CA ASN A 58 19.41 11.73 7.55
C ASN A 58 19.51 10.37 6.84
N ASP A 59 18.80 9.37 7.35
CA ASP A 59 18.81 7.98 6.89
C ASP A 59 17.64 7.65 5.94
N ARG A 60 16.73 8.61 5.67
CA ARG A 60 15.59 8.43 4.77
C ARG A 60 15.48 9.61 3.82
N LYS A 61 15.05 9.35 2.59
CA LYS A 61 14.79 10.40 1.59
C LYS A 61 13.39 10.99 1.70
N THR A 62 12.46 10.30 2.34
CA THR A 62 11.10 10.75 2.57
C THR A 62 11.05 11.93 3.54
N LEU A 63 10.04 12.78 3.39
CA LEU A 63 9.76 13.90 4.29
C LEU A 63 8.38 13.72 4.93
N MET A 64 8.22 14.33 6.10
CA MET A 64 6.91 14.53 6.73
C MET A 64 6.55 16.00 6.64
N VAL A 65 5.29 16.32 6.32
CA VAL A 65 4.75 17.69 6.36
C VAL A 65 3.99 17.88 7.67
N ILE A 66 4.33 18.95 8.41
CA ILE A 66 3.62 19.34 9.64
C ILE A 66 2.31 20.01 9.22
N LYS A 67 1.18 19.52 9.72
CA LYS A 67 -0.14 20.12 9.47
C LYS A 67 -0.74 20.76 10.73
N THR A 68 -0.37 20.25 11.90
CA THR A 68 -0.87 20.76 13.18
C THR A 68 0.29 20.98 14.14
N VAL A 69 0.27 22.10 14.83
CA VAL A 69 1.22 22.44 15.90
C VAL A 69 0.42 22.84 17.13
N GLU A 70 0.59 22.11 18.21
CA GLU A 70 0.00 22.41 19.52
C GLU A 70 1.11 22.76 20.50
N ILE A 71 0.93 23.83 21.26
CA ILE A 71 1.87 24.27 22.28
C ILE A 71 1.13 24.33 23.61
N ALA A 72 1.43 23.40 24.49
CA ALA A 72 0.80 23.30 25.80
C ALA A 72 1.77 22.73 26.83
N ASN A 73 1.64 23.13 28.10
CA ASN A 73 2.38 22.56 29.22
C ASN A 73 3.91 22.48 29.03
N GLY A 74 4.51 23.50 28.38
CA GLY A 74 5.95 23.53 28.11
C GLY A 74 6.42 22.59 27.00
N LYS A 75 5.50 22.04 26.21
CA LYS A 75 5.78 21.14 25.10
C LYS A 75 5.21 21.65 23.78
N ILE A 76 5.81 21.23 22.69
CA ILE A 76 5.30 21.38 21.33
C ILE A 76 5.00 19.99 20.80
N VAL A 77 3.78 19.76 20.35
CA VAL A 77 3.38 18.57 19.60
C VAL A 77 3.16 18.99 18.15
N ALA A 78 4.03 18.54 17.27
CA ALA A 78 3.92 18.73 15.83
C ALA A 78 3.45 17.44 15.19
N SER A 79 2.30 17.47 14.53
CA SER A 79 1.73 16.31 13.85
C SER A 79 1.42 16.60 12.39
N GLY A 80 1.41 15.56 11.59
CA GLY A 80 1.20 15.66 10.16
C GLY A 80 1.26 14.29 9.46
N LYS A 81 1.69 14.31 8.22
CA LYS A 81 1.72 13.11 7.36
C LYS A 81 2.96 13.08 6.48
N GLN A 82 3.19 11.95 5.81
CA GLN A 82 4.17 11.89 4.72
C GLN A 82 3.93 13.03 3.72
N ALA A 83 5.01 13.60 3.16
CA ALA A 83 4.96 14.75 2.27
C ALA A 83 4.10 14.54 1.02
N GLY A 84 3.90 13.29 0.59
CA GLY A 84 2.96 12.96 -0.47
C GLY A 84 1.52 13.47 -0.25
N ARG A 85 1.16 13.83 1.01
CA ARG A 85 -0.13 14.47 1.32
C ARG A 85 -0.36 15.76 0.52
N VAL A 86 0.69 16.48 0.15
CA VAL A 86 0.56 17.73 -0.63
C VAL A 86 0.02 17.51 -2.04
N LEU A 87 0.11 16.29 -2.58
CA LEU A 87 -0.49 15.91 -3.86
C LEU A 87 -2.02 15.93 -3.82
N ASP A 88 -2.63 15.84 -2.63
CA ASP A 88 -4.07 15.93 -2.47
C ASP A 88 -4.60 17.38 -2.60
N ASP A 89 -3.71 18.35 -2.41
CA ASP A 89 -4.03 19.77 -2.56
C ASP A 89 -4.01 20.21 -4.05
N VAL A 90 -3.66 19.29 -4.97
CA VAL A 90 -3.65 19.53 -6.42
C VAL A 90 -4.71 18.68 -7.10
N SER A 91 -5.68 19.35 -7.73
CA SER A 91 -6.80 18.69 -8.41
C SER A 91 -6.54 18.53 -9.91
N PHE A 92 -6.92 17.40 -10.44
CA PHE A 92 -7.01 17.13 -11.88
C PHE A 92 -8.47 17.10 -12.32
N VAL A 93 -8.81 17.92 -13.30
CA VAL A 93 -10.12 17.93 -13.98
C VAL A 93 -9.90 17.45 -15.40
N GLY A 94 -10.45 16.30 -15.73
CA GLY A 94 -10.28 15.63 -17.02
C GLY A 94 -10.33 14.12 -16.88
N THR A 95 -9.97 13.41 -17.93
CA THR A 95 -9.99 11.96 -18.00
C THR A 95 -8.61 11.42 -18.41
N ILE A 96 -8.17 10.37 -17.74
CA ILE A 96 -7.06 9.51 -18.17
C ILE A 96 -7.70 8.25 -18.73
N GLU A 97 -7.48 8.00 -20.00
CA GLU A 97 -8.09 6.87 -20.72
C GLU A 97 -7.35 5.55 -20.43
N SER A 98 -8.08 4.44 -20.59
CA SER A 98 -7.50 3.10 -20.52
C SER A 98 -6.35 2.95 -21.55
N GLY A 99 -5.28 2.25 -21.16
CA GLY A 99 -4.06 2.09 -21.94
C GLY A 99 -3.04 3.22 -21.79
N SER A 100 -3.39 4.31 -21.07
CA SER A 100 -2.46 5.41 -20.81
C SER A 100 -1.36 4.99 -19.83
N MET A 101 -0.09 5.36 -20.08
CA MET A 101 1.02 5.06 -19.18
C MET A 101 0.88 5.79 -17.84
N ILE A 102 1.01 5.08 -16.72
CA ILE A 102 0.74 5.60 -15.37
C ILE A 102 1.58 6.83 -15.06
N ASP A 103 2.90 6.69 -15.11
CA ASP A 103 3.85 7.73 -14.72
C ASP A 103 3.70 8.99 -15.57
N THR A 104 3.65 8.84 -16.90
CA THR A 104 3.54 9.98 -17.82
C THR A 104 2.19 10.66 -17.75
N SER A 105 1.10 9.90 -17.56
CA SER A 105 -0.25 10.45 -17.50
C SER A 105 -0.49 11.24 -16.21
N ILE A 106 -0.05 10.74 -15.06
CA ILE A 106 -0.13 11.45 -13.79
C ILE A 106 0.77 12.70 -13.82
N LYS A 107 2.00 12.59 -14.34
CA LYS A 107 2.90 13.74 -14.52
C LYS A 107 2.27 14.81 -15.41
N LYS A 108 1.63 14.41 -16.52
CA LYS A 108 0.91 15.34 -17.41
C LYS A 108 -0.28 15.99 -16.68
N ALA A 109 -1.07 15.21 -15.95
CA ALA A 109 -2.20 15.71 -15.16
C ALA A 109 -1.73 16.76 -14.13
N TYR A 110 -0.64 16.48 -13.41
CA TYR A 110 -0.03 17.42 -12.48
C TYR A 110 0.48 18.69 -13.16
N ASN A 111 1.18 18.56 -14.30
CA ASN A 111 1.76 19.71 -15.00
C ASN A 111 0.71 20.64 -15.62
N ASN A 112 -0.47 20.10 -15.94
CA ASN A 112 -1.60 20.89 -16.46
C ASN A 112 -2.43 21.56 -15.37
N GLY A 113 -2.21 21.18 -14.10
CA GLY A 113 -2.89 21.73 -12.93
C GLY A 113 -2.13 22.88 -12.26
N ASN A 114 -2.63 23.24 -11.10
CA ASN A 114 -2.00 24.25 -10.25
C ASN A 114 -0.87 23.56 -9.42
N LYS A 115 0.36 23.68 -9.90
CA LYS A 115 1.51 22.97 -9.32
C LYS A 115 1.75 23.36 -7.87
N TYR A 116 2.03 22.35 -7.03
CA TYR A 116 2.54 22.61 -5.69
C TYR A 116 4.01 23.06 -5.77
N ARG A 117 4.37 24.08 -4.97
CA ARG A 117 5.73 24.63 -5.00
C ARG A 117 6.76 23.59 -4.56
N ASN A 118 7.95 23.65 -5.15
CA ASN A 118 9.08 22.78 -4.84
C ASN A 118 8.77 21.27 -4.97
N LEU A 119 7.78 20.90 -5.81
CA LEU A 119 7.42 19.53 -6.10
C LEU A 119 7.43 19.27 -7.60
N GLU A 120 8.16 18.29 -8.00
CA GLU A 120 8.28 17.83 -9.39
C GLU A 120 7.97 16.33 -9.50
N PHE A 121 7.78 15.86 -10.71
CA PHE A 121 7.64 14.43 -11.01
C PHE A 121 8.90 13.95 -11.71
N ALA A 122 9.54 12.93 -11.15
CA ALA A 122 10.70 12.30 -11.77
C ALA A 122 10.32 11.61 -13.10
N ASP A 123 11.26 11.54 -14.03
CA ASP A 123 11.12 10.74 -15.26
C ASP A 123 11.53 9.30 -14.94
N THR A 124 10.55 8.42 -14.79
CA THR A 124 10.77 7.03 -14.36
C THR A 124 10.68 6.02 -15.49
N ASN A 125 10.02 6.38 -16.59
CA ASN A 125 9.89 5.57 -17.82
C ASN A 125 9.47 4.11 -17.55
N LEU A 126 8.47 3.91 -16.69
CA LEU A 126 8.05 2.57 -16.25
C LEU A 126 7.39 1.75 -17.35
N GLN A 127 6.78 2.39 -18.37
CA GLN A 127 6.06 1.74 -19.46
C GLN A 127 4.97 0.76 -18.99
N ILE A 128 4.19 1.18 -17.95
CA ILE A 128 3.08 0.39 -17.40
C ILE A 128 1.78 1.08 -17.79
N PRO A 129 0.92 0.44 -18.60
CA PRO A 129 -0.38 0.98 -18.93
C PRO A 129 -1.35 0.83 -17.76
N TYR A 130 -2.20 1.82 -17.59
CA TYR A 130 -3.36 1.74 -16.72
C TYR A 130 -4.55 1.16 -17.50
N ASN A 131 -5.10 0.05 -17.03
CA ASN A 131 -6.09 -0.73 -17.78
C ASN A 131 -7.54 -0.27 -17.60
N HIS A 132 -7.74 0.82 -16.85
CA HIS A 132 -9.07 1.40 -16.59
C HIS A 132 -9.11 2.87 -17.00
N GLN A 133 -10.28 3.49 -16.85
CA GLN A 133 -10.49 4.91 -17.01
C GLN A 133 -10.63 5.59 -15.65
N ILE A 134 -10.05 6.78 -15.45
CA ILE A 134 -10.17 7.56 -14.23
C ILE A 134 -10.33 9.04 -14.52
N SER A 135 -11.21 9.72 -13.79
CA SER A 135 -11.55 11.13 -14.03
C SER A 135 -11.71 11.91 -12.74
N ASN A 136 -11.41 13.22 -12.80
CA ASN A 136 -11.75 14.23 -11.79
C ASN A 136 -11.35 13.83 -10.36
N LYS A 137 -10.06 13.70 -10.11
CA LYS A 137 -9.48 13.34 -8.82
C LYS A 137 -8.38 14.30 -8.40
N SER A 138 -8.02 14.31 -7.12
CA SER A 138 -6.73 14.88 -6.71
C SER A 138 -5.57 14.06 -7.28
N ILE A 139 -4.42 14.68 -7.43
CA ILE A 139 -3.21 13.97 -7.93
C ILE A 139 -2.83 12.82 -6.98
N LEU A 140 -2.98 13.00 -5.65
CA LEU A 140 -2.78 11.91 -4.71
C LEU A 140 -3.70 10.72 -5.02
N LYS A 141 -4.98 10.98 -5.26
CA LYS A 141 -5.94 9.90 -5.53
C LYS A 141 -5.70 9.21 -6.87
N LEU A 142 -5.17 9.93 -7.88
CA LEU A 142 -4.68 9.32 -9.11
C LEU A 142 -3.52 8.37 -8.80
N CYS A 143 -2.50 8.83 -8.06
CA CYS A 143 -1.36 8.00 -7.67
C CYS A 143 -1.82 6.75 -6.91
N GLU A 144 -2.62 6.89 -5.86
CA GLU A 144 -3.12 5.76 -5.06
C GLU A 144 -3.87 4.75 -5.92
N THR A 145 -4.84 5.21 -6.73
CA THR A 145 -5.72 4.31 -7.49
C THR A 145 -4.98 3.62 -8.62
N MET A 146 -4.25 4.38 -9.45
CA MET A 146 -3.57 3.83 -10.63
C MET A 146 -2.38 2.95 -10.23
N CYS A 147 -1.61 3.35 -9.21
CA CYS A 147 -0.46 2.58 -8.78
C CYS A 147 -0.88 1.27 -8.08
N GLN A 148 -1.93 1.31 -7.28
CA GLN A 148 -2.41 0.13 -6.57
C GLN A 148 -2.97 -0.94 -7.52
N SER A 149 -3.67 -0.52 -8.61
CA SER A 149 -4.26 -1.47 -9.56
C SER A 149 -3.22 -2.18 -10.44
N GLU A 150 -2.10 -1.54 -10.73
CA GLU A 150 -1.09 -2.05 -11.68
C GLU A 150 0.24 -2.44 -11.00
N ASP A 151 0.22 -2.63 -9.70
CA ASP A 151 1.38 -3.04 -8.89
C ASP A 151 2.60 -2.14 -9.07
N VAL A 152 2.37 -0.84 -9.05
CA VAL A 152 3.38 0.22 -9.09
C VAL A 152 3.45 0.89 -7.73
N GLY A 153 4.63 1.21 -7.26
CA GLY A 153 4.83 2.06 -6.09
C GLY A 153 4.98 3.53 -6.47
N PHE A 154 4.50 4.42 -5.62
CA PHE A 154 4.85 5.84 -5.69
C PHE A 154 5.33 6.34 -4.33
N ARG A 155 6.22 7.31 -4.33
CA ARG A 155 6.68 8.00 -3.13
C ARG A 155 7.10 9.42 -3.44
N VAL A 156 7.02 10.29 -2.44
CA VAL A 156 7.56 11.65 -2.50
C VAL A 156 8.85 11.69 -1.69
N ILE A 157 9.94 11.98 -2.36
CA ILE A 157 11.29 12.03 -1.77
C ILE A 157 11.87 13.43 -1.91
N ARG A 158 12.85 13.75 -1.05
CA ARG A 158 13.64 14.97 -1.15
C ARG A 158 14.98 14.70 -1.83
N ASN A 159 15.31 15.51 -2.80
CA ASN A 159 16.62 15.54 -3.42
C ASN A 159 17.05 17.00 -3.68
N ASN A 160 18.21 17.40 -3.19
CA ASN A 160 18.82 18.71 -3.42
C ASN A 160 17.87 19.93 -3.26
N GLY A 161 17.05 19.94 -2.19
CA GLY A 161 16.14 21.06 -1.91
C GLY A 161 14.83 21.07 -2.69
N THR A 162 14.55 20.04 -3.46
CA THR A 162 13.30 19.86 -4.19
C THR A 162 12.66 18.52 -3.80
N MET A 163 11.35 18.45 -3.74
CA MET A 163 10.60 17.20 -3.63
C MET A 163 10.36 16.62 -5.02
N TYR A 164 10.47 15.31 -5.11
CA TYR A 164 10.17 14.56 -6.32
C TYR A 164 9.16 13.47 -6.03
N THR A 165 8.09 13.42 -6.79
CA THR A 165 7.25 12.21 -6.88
C THR A 165 7.90 11.27 -7.87
N GLU A 166 8.27 10.09 -7.41
CA GLU A 166 8.81 9.02 -8.26
C GLU A 166 7.90 7.80 -8.21
N PHE A 167 7.82 7.11 -9.34
CA PHE A 167 7.14 5.83 -9.47
C PHE A 167 8.19 4.73 -9.59
N TYR A 168 7.90 3.56 -9.04
CA TYR A 168 8.84 2.43 -9.06
C TYR A 168 8.11 1.09 -9.11
N ARG A 169 8.79 0.08 -9.59
CA ARG A 169 8.32 -1.30 -9.47
C ARG A 169 8.84 -1.88 -8.16
N PRO A 170 7.95 -2.41 -7.31
CA PRO A 170 8.39 -3.21 -6.16
C PRO A 170 9.18 -4.42 -6.62
N GLU A 171 10.19 -4.79 -5.86
CA GLU A 171 11.04 -5.92 -6.16
C GLU A 171 10.50 -7.20 -5.49
N HIS A 172 10.78 -8.32 -6.12
CA HIS A 172 10.63 -9.63 -5.53
C HIS A 172 11.98 -10.35 -5.64
N ASN A 173 12.69 -10.41 -4.52
CA ASN A 173 13.94 -11.18 -4.45
C ASN A 173 13.66 -12.63 -4.03
N PRO A 174 13.63 -13.59 -4.96
CA PRO A 174 13.31 -14.98 -4.63
C PRO A 174 14.39 -15.65 -3.76
N ASN A 175 15.58 -15.08 -3.69
CA ASN A 175 16.68 -15.59 -2.87
C ASN A 175 16.61 -15.05 -1.42
N LEU A 176 15.78 -14.04 -1.16
CA LEU A 176 15.55 -13.55 0.18
C LEU A 176 14.39 -14.32 0.81
N VAL A 177 14.70 -15.38 1.53
CA VAL A 177 13.73 -16.15 2.30
C VAL A 177 13.83 -15.74 3.77
N LEU A 178 12.68 -15.37 4.34
CA LEU A 178 12.56 -15.09 5.77
C LEU A 178 12.06 -16.35 6.48
N SER A 179 12.67 -16.69 7.60
CA SER A 179 12.27 -17.81 8.46
C SER A 179 12.79 -17.58 9.88
N GLU A 180 12.06 -18.06 10.88
CA GLU A 180 12.58 -18.06 12.26
C GLU A 180 13.90 -18.79 12.37
N ASN A 181 14.06 -19.91 11.65
CA ASN A 181 15.29 -20.69 11.62
C ASN A 181 16.51 -19.91 11.05
N PHE A 182 16.26 -18.89 10.22
CA PHE A 182 17.31 -18.00 9.72
C PHE A 182 17.56 -16.79 10.64
N GLY A 183 16.76 -16.65 11.71
CA GLY A 183 16.86 -15.54 12.65
C GLY A 183 16.66 -14.17 11.98
N ASN A 184 15.78 -14.07 10.99
CA ASN A 184 15.50 -12.85 10.23
C ASN A 184 14.02 -12.42 10.27
N LEU A 185 13.17 -13.17 10.98
CA LEU A 185 11.81 -12.79 11.32
C LEU A 185 11.39 -13.41 12.67
N SER A 186 10.32 -12.86 13.24
CA SER A 186 9.56 -13.44 14.34
C SER A 186 8.14 -13.73 13.88
N ILE A 187 7.60 -14.90 14.21
CA ILE A 187 6.20 -15.25 13.97
C ILE A 187 5.41 -14.96 15.24
N ASP A 188 4.42 -14.07 15.12
CA ASP A 188 3.58 -13.67 16.24
C ASP A 188 2.33 -14.57 16.36
N SER A 189 1.76 -14.96 15.22
CA SER A 189 0.64 -15.90 15.17
C SER A 189 0.47 -16.54 13.80
N VAL A 190 -0.05 -17.76 13.77
CA VAL A 190 -0.53 -18.45 12.56
C VAL A 190 -1.96 -18.87 12.81
N SER A 191 -2.87 -18.53 11.91
CA SER A 191 -4.26 -18.97 11.95
C SER A 191 -4.68 -19.55 10.61
N ILE A 192 -5.27 -20.70 10.65
CA ILE A 192 -5.83 -21.41 9.49
C ILE A 192 -7.30 -21.61 9.76
N SER A 193 -8.17 -21.07 8.91
CA SER A 193 -9.62 -21.22 9.09
C SER A 193 -10.29 -21.68 7.82
N THR A 194 -11.12 -22.71 7.94
CA THR A 194 -12.00 -23.22 6.90
C THR A 194 -13.45 -22.79 7.10
N GLU A 195 -13.73 -21.97 8.13
CA GLU A 195 -15.09 -21.60 8.55
C GLU A 195 -15.95 -21.05 7.40
N LYS A 196 -15.36 -20.21 6.56
CA LYS A 196 -16.01 -19.58 5.40
C LYS A 196 -15.61 -20.25 4.08
N SER A 197 -14.77 -21.29 4.13
CA SER A 197 -14.26 -21.86 2.89
C SER A 197 -15.33 -22.66 2.16
N LYS A 198 -15.34 -22.51 0.83
CA LYS A 198 -16.23 -23.19 -0.10
C LYS A 198 -15.39 -23.88 -1.18
N ASN A 199 -15.81 -25.05 -1.59
CA ASN A 199 -15.09 -25.83 -2.60
C ASN A 199 -16.00 -26.42 -3.69
N TYR A 200 -17.30 -26.07 -3.68
CA TYR A 200 -18.24 -26.46 -4.71
C TYR A 200 -19.18 -25.29 -5.03
N ALA A 201 -19.18 -24.78 -6.25
CA ALA A 201 -20.07 -23.70 -6.62
C ALA A 201 -21.26 -24.21 -7.45
N ILE A 202 -22.44 -23.73 -7.06
CA ILE A 202 -23.69 -23.87 -7.82
C ILE A 202 -23.99 -22.50 -8.41
N VAL A 203 -23.67 -22.31 -9.69
CA VAL A 203 -23.81 -21.04 -10.37
C VAL A 203 -25.19 -20.97 -11.03
N LEU A 204 -25.95 -19.97 -10.67
CA LEU A 204 -27.30 -19.73 -11.16
C LEU A 204 -27.27 -18.59 -12.17
N GLY A 205 -27.34 -18.93 -13.46
CA GLY A 205 -27.39 -18.00 -14.58
C GLY A 205 -28.80 -17.44 -14.84
N GLU A 206 -29.05 -17.12 -16.09
CA GLU A 206 -30.32 -16.57 -16.59
C GLU A 206 -31.52 -17.48 -16.30
N GLY A 207 -32.72 -16.89 -16.17
CA GLY A 207 -33.99 -17.55 -15.92
C GLY A 207 -34.58 -17.21 -14.56
N GLU A 208 -35.71 -17.83 -14.22
CA GLU A 208 -36.40 -17.63 -12.94
C GLU A 208 -36.70 -18.96 -12.25
N GLY A 209 -36.61 -18.95 -10.93
CA GLY A 209 -36.90 -20.09 -10.08
C GLY A 209 -36.17 -21.37 -10.46
N GLU A 210 -36.89 -22.45 -10.67
CA GLU A 210 -36.32 -23.76 -11.03
C GLU A 210 -35.78 -23.82 -12.47
N ASN A 211 -36.22 -22.93 -13.34
CA ASN A 211 -35.82 -22.87 -14.75
C ASN A 211 -34.52 -22.11 -14.98
N ARG A 212 -33.92 -21.60 -13.94
CA ARG A 212 -32.60 -20.94 -14.06
C ARG A 212 -31.57 -21.92 -14.61
N LYS A 213 -30.73 -21.42 -15.52
CA LYS A 213 -29.55 -22.17 -15.98
C LYS A 213 -28.66 -22.46 -14.79
N LYS A 214 -28.28 -23.70 -14.60
CA LYS A 214 -27.38 -24.13 -13.50
C LYS A 214 -26.11 -24.71 -14.07
N VAL A 215 -24.99 -24.26 -13.53
CA VAL A 215 -23.68 -24.81 -13.83
C VAL A 215 -22.98 -25.10 -12.51
N TYR A 216 -22.20 -26.17 -12.48
CA TYR A 216 -21.54 -26.65 -11.28
C TYR A 216 -20.03 -26.58 -11.46
N VAL A 217 -19.34 -26.10 -10.44
CA VAL A 217 -17.87 -26.07 -10.40
C VAL A 217 -17.41 -26.89 -9.20
N ASP A 218 -16.79 -28.01 -9.47
CA ASP A 218 -16.24 -28.91 -8.44
C ASP A 218 -14.75 -28.62 -8.25
N SER A 219 -14.38 -28.18 -7.07
CA SER A 219 -13.02 -27.95 -6.59
C SER A 219 -12.77 -28.68 -5.26
N THR A 220 -13.53 -29.75 -4.99
CA THR A 220 -13.42 -30.51 -3.73
C THR A 220 -12.08 -31.18 -3.56
N ASN A 221 -11.46 -31.64 -4.66
CA ASN A 221 -10.17 -32.36 -4.66
C ASN A 221 -10.14 -33.55 -3.66
N GLY A 222 -11.29 -34.17 -3.41
CA GLY A 222 -11.43 -35.28 -2.47
C GLY A 222 -11.73 -34.89 -1.04
N GLU A 223 -11.86 -33.58 -0.74
CA GLU A 223 -12.34 -33.07 0.54
C GLU A 223 -13.86 -33.12 0.63
N GLU A 224 -14.40 -33.01 1.85
CA GLU A 224 -15.84 -32.89 2.08
C GLU A 224 -16.39 -31.64 1.36
N ARG A 225 -17.49 -31.81 0.67
CA ARG A 225 -18.15 -30.79 -0.15
C ARG A 225 -18.75 -29.68 0.72
N ARG A 226 -18.42 -28.43 0.39
CA ARG A 226 -18.94 -27.20 1.00
C ARG A 226 -19.51 -26.29 -0.09
N ASP A 227 -20.82 -26.23 -0.18
CA ASP A 227 -21.54 -25.53 -1.26
C ASP A 227 -21.47 -24.01 -1.15
N LEU A 228 -21.30 -23.37 -2.31
CA LEU A 228 -21.47 -21.94 -2.54
C LEU A 228 -22.53 -21.73 -3.63
N ILE A 229 -23.61 -21.02 -3.31
CA ILE A 229 -24.55 -20.58 -4.33
C ILE A 229 -24.08 -19.24 -4.88
N VAL A 230 -23.90 -19.18 -6.19
CA VAL A 230 -23.44 -17.98 -6.92
C VAL A 230 -24.57 -17.49 -7.80
N ASP A 231 -25.09 -16.31 -7.51
CA ASP A 231 -26.05 -15.62 -8.39
C ASP A 231 -25.27 -14.93 -9.52
N ALA A 232 -25.55 -15.31 -10.75
CA ALA A 232 -24.94 -14.79 -11.97
C ALA A 232 -26.00 -14.32 -12.98
N ASN A 233 -27.09 -13.73 -12.51
CA ASN A 233 -28.15 -13.16 -13.34
C ASN A 233 -27.67 -12.06 -14.28
N ASP A 234 -26.59 -11.37 -13.92
CA ASP A 234 -25.93 -10.36 -14.72
C ASP A 234 -25.25 -10.95 -15.98
N ILE A 235 -24.99 -12.25 -16.00
CA ILE A 235 -24.42 -12.97 -17.15
C ILE A 235 -25.58 -13.56 -17.96
N GLN A 236 -26.04 -12.82 -18.97
CA GLN A 236 -27.08 -13.25 -19.88
C GLN A 236 -26.49 -13.92 -21.12
N LYS A 237 -27.21 -14.88 -21.69
CA LYS A 237 -26.81 -15.50 -22.97
C LYS A 237 -26.99 -14.51 -24.11
N GLU A 238 -25.93 -14.33 -24.90
CA GLU A 238 -25.95 -13.42 -26.06
C GLU A 238 -26.70 -14.04 -27.25
N GLU A 239 -27.23 -13.17 -28.12
CA GLU A 239 -27.91 -13.57 -29.35
C GLU A 239 -26.92 -14.29 -30.27
N ASN A 240 -26.96 -15.48 -30.59
CA ASN A 240 -26.01 -16.33 -31.32
C ASN A 240 -24.85 -16.94 -30.49
N GLU A 241 -24.88 -16.84 -29.17
CA GLU A 241 -23.93 -17.52 -28.32
C GLU A 241 -24.28 -19.02 -28.18
N THR A 242 -23.27 -19.87 -28.28
CA THR A 242 -23.46 -21.30 -27.99
C THR A 242 -23.65 -21.58 -26.51
N ASP A 243 -24.33 -22.67 -26.17
CA ASP A 243 -24.50 -23.08 -24.78
C ASP A 243 -23.18 -23.34 -24.08
N GLU A 244 -22.16 -23.84 -24.79
CA GLU A 244 -20.84 -24.09 -24.28
C GLU A 244 -20.11 -22.79 -23.90
N SER A 245 -20.22 -21.76 -24.76
CA SER A 245 -19.64 -20.44 -24.49
C SER A 245 -20.30 -19.81 -23.25
N TYR A 246 -21.62 -19.80 -23.21
CA TYR A 246 -22.38 -19.29 -22.07
C TYR A 246 -22.04 -20.03 -20.76
N ASN A 247 -22.02 -21.38 -20.80
CA ASN A 247 -21.61 -22.19 -19.65
C ASN A 247 -20.20 -21.86 -19.18
N SER A 248 -19.26 -21.62 -20.12
CA SER A 248 -17.88 -21.27 -19.79
C SER A 248 -17.78 -19.96 -19.00
N ARG A 249 -18.59 -18.95 -19.36
CA ARG A 249 -18.67 -17.69 -18.60
C ARG A 249 -19.23 -17.88 -17.19
N LEU A 250 -20.27 -18.73 -17.05
CA LEU A 250 -20.80 -19.10 -15.73
C LEU A 250 -19.81 -19.87 -14.90
N ILE A 251 -19.07 -20.83 -15.50
CA ILE A 251 -17.99 -21.58 -14.85
C ILE A 251 -16.91 -20.61 -14.36
N ALA A 252 -16.48 -19.67 -15.19
CA ALA A 252 -15.48 -18.67 -14.82
C ALA A 252 -15.92 -17.83 -13.58
N ARG A 253 -17.19 -17.41 -13.55
CA ARG A 253 -17.77 -16.74 -12.37
C ARG A 253 -17.78 -17.66 -11.14
N GLY A 254 -18.08 -18.92 -11.29
CA GLY A 254 -18.03 -19.91 -10.21
C GLY A 254 -16.64 -20.07 -9.65
N ILE A 255 -15.64 -20.18 -10.51
CA ILE A 255 -14.22 -20.28 -10.12
C ILE A 255 -13.81 -18.99 -9.37
N GLU A 256 -14.12 -17.81 -9.91
CA GLU A 256 -13.85 -16.52 -9.26
C GLU A 256 -14.40 -16.49 -7.82
N LYS A 257 -15.67 -16.86 -7.67
CA LYS A 257 -16.33 -16.86 -6.35
C LYS A 257 -15.79 -17.94 -5.40
N LEU A 258 -15.36 -19.09 -5.88
CA LEU A 258 -14.67 -20.07 -5.05
C LEU A 258 -13.29 -19.56 -4.60
N LEU A 259 -12.57 -18.84 -5.46
CA LEU A 259 -11.29 -18.21 -5.08
C LEU A 259 -11.46 -17.17 -3.98
N GLU A 260 -12.56 -16.39 -4.00
CA GLU A 260 -12.89 -15.45 -2.93
C GLU A 260 -13.26 -16.12 -1.60
N ASN A 261 -13.75 -17.37 -1.66
CA ASN A 261 -14.20 -18.16 -0.51
C ASN A 261 -13.27 -19.37 -0.23
N GLN A 262 -11.99 -19.20 -0.41
CA GLN A 262 -11.01 -20.24 -0.05
C GLN A 262 -10.77 -20.30 1.46
N GLN A 263 -10.11 -21.38 1.89
CA GLN A 263 -9.54 -21.46 3.23
C GLN A 263 -8.74 -20.19 3.51
N THR A 264 -9.10 -19.50 4.58
CA THR A 264 -8.34 -18.33 5.00
C THR A 264 -7.12 -18.77 5.80
N PHE A 265 -6.00 -18.25 5.37
CA PHE A 265 -4.75 -18.36 6.10
C PHE A 265 -4.36 -16.94 6.53
N SER A 266 -4.08 -16.75 7.80
CA SER A 266 -3.48 -15.52 8.28
C SER A 266 -2.25 -15.85 9.11
N CYS A 267 -1.21 -15.08 8.89
CA CYS A 267 0.02 -15.18 9.64
C CYS A 267 0.44 -13.76 10.01
N ALA A 268 0.59 -13.50 11.29
CA ALA A 268 1.24 -12.29 11.74
C ALA A 268 2.71 -12.59 11.99
N PHE A 269 3.57 -11.85 11.33
CA PHE A 269 5.02 -11.96 11.50
C PHE A 269 5.67 -10.60 11.38
N THR A 270 6.81 -10.45 12.02
CA THR A 270 7.59 -9.23 12.02
C THR A 270 8.98 -9.53 11.45
N PRO A 271 9.31 -9.05 10.24
CA PRO A 271 10.67 -9.11 9.70
C PRO A 271 11.62 -8.27 10.55
N TYR A 272 12.87 -8.70 10.70
CA TYR A 272 13.81 -7.91 11.47
C TYR A 272 14.17 -6.61 10.77
N ALA A 273 13.95 -5.52 11.47
CA ALA A 273 14.07 -4.15 10.96
C ALA A 273 15.45 -3.78 10.41
N LYS A 274 16.52 -4.48 10.84
CA LYS A 274 17.90 -4.25 10.37
C LYS A 274 18.08 -4.47 8.86
N ASP A 275 17.22 -5.27 8.25
CA ASP A 275 17.26 -5.60 6.82
C ASP A 275 16.44 -4.64 5.96
N PHE A 276 15.58 -3.82 6.57
CA PHE A 276 14.76 -2.82 5.89
C PHE A 276 15.60 -1.67 5.34
N GLY A 277 15.37 -1.31 4.08
CA GLY A 277 16.15 -0.31 3.34
C GLY A 277 17.50 -0.82 2.85
N VAL A 278 17.85 -2.09 3.13
CA VAL A 278 19.11 -2.74 2.69
C VAL A 278 18.84 -3.95 1.80
N LYS A 279 17.96 -4.87 2.25
CA LYS A 279 17.61 -6.09 1.52
C LYS A 279 16.20 -6.05 0.93
N TYR A 280 15.35 -5.24 1.49
CA TYR A 280 13.96 -5.00 1.05
C TYR A 280 13.49 -3.60 1.47
N ASP A 281 12.52 -3.04 0.78
CA ASP A 281 11.92 -1.74 1.07
C ASP A 281 10.38 -1.82 0.95
N LEU A 282 9.69 -0.69 1.13
CA LEU A 282 8.24 -0.58 0.98
C LEU A 282 7.77 -1.04 -0.40
N GLY A 283 6.76 -1.89 -0.40
CA GLY A 283 6.19 -2.46 -1.61
C GLY A 283 6.81 -3.78 -2.05
N ASP A 284 8.02 -4.12 -1.58
CA ASP A 284 8.68 -5.37 -1.96
C ASP A 284 7.91 -6.59 -1.46
N ILE A 285 8.01 -7.68 -2.24
CA ILE A 285 7.38 -8.95 -1.90
C ILE A 285 8.41 -9.83 -1.22
N LEU A 286 8.11 -10.18 0.04
CA LEU A 286 8.93 -11.07 0.85
C LEU A 286 8.44 -12.51 0.70
N THR A 287 9.37 -13.45 0.57
CA THR A 287 9.11 -14.88 0.70
C THR A 287 9.37 -15.32 2.13
N VAL A 288 8.38 -15.92 2.78
CA VAL A 288 8.45 -16.41 4.16
C VAL A 288 8.23 -17.91 4.16
N TYR A 289 9.12 -18.63 4.82
CA TYR A 289 9.00 -20.07 5.02
C TYR A 289 8.67 -20.38 6.48
N LEU A 290 7.47 -20.91 6.70
CA LEU A 290 7.00 -21.38 8.00
C LEU A 290 7.41 -22.84 8.17
N THR A 291 8.53 -23.05 8.87
CA THR A 291 9.18 -24.37 8.98
C THR A 291 8.27 -25.42 9.61
N ASP A 292 7.58 -25.06 10.71
CA ASP A 292 6.73 -25.99 11.47
C ASP A 292 5.49 -26.45 10.69
N TYR A 293 5.11 -25.70 9.67
CA TYR A 293 3.94 -25.98 8.83
C TYR A 293 4.30 -26.45 7.43
N GLY A 294 5.57 -26.35 7.03
CA GLY A 294 6.01 -26.65 5.67
C GLY A 294 5.38 -25.73 4.60
N ILE A 295 4.97 -24.52 4.99
CA ILE A 295 4.25 -23.58 4.14
C ILE A 295 5.17 -22.45 3.69
N THR A 296 5.14 -22.14 2.39
CA THR A 296 5.78 -20.95 1.83
C THR A 296 4.73 -19.88 1.55
N LEU A 297 4.96 -18.68 2.06
CA LEU A 297 4.10 -17.51 1.89
C LEU A 297 4.81 -16.45 1.08
N GLN A 298 4.02 -15.61 0.42
CA GLN A 298 4.47 -14.34 -0.10
C GLN A 298 3.63 -13.22 0.51
N SER A 299 4.28 -12.15 0.95
CA SER A 299 3.61 -10.98 1.49
C SER A 299 4.35 -9.71 1.12
N ARG A 300 3.59 -8.64 0.92
CA ARG A 300 4.11 -7.33 0.56
C ARG A 300 4.43 -6.51 1.79
N VAL A 301 5.56 -5.84 1.80
CA VAL A 301 5.88 -4.83 2.82
C VAL A 301 4.96 -3.63 2.62
N SER A 302 4.00 -3.45 3.52
CA SER A 302 2.96 -2.43 3.41
C SER A 302 3.28 -1.16 4.18
N ARG A 303 3.95 -1.27 5.33
CA ARG A 303 4.26 -0.13 6.20
C ARG A 303 5.55 -0.34 6.99
N PHE A 304 6.27 0.75 7.13
CA PHE A 304 7.38 0.90 8.06
C PHE A 304 6.99 1.91 9.13
N THR A 305 7.10 1.55 10.39
CA THR A 305 6.85 2.45 11.52
C THR A 305 8.03 2.43 12.47
N GLN A 306 8.48 3.61 12.85
CA GLN A 306 9.51 3.77 13.87
C GLN A 306 9.02 4.72 14.96
N LYS A 307 8.97 4.20 16.18
CA LYS A 307 8.61 4.97 17.38
C LYS A 307 9.86 5.15 18.22
N SER A 308 10.15 6.38 18.57
CA SER A 308 11.24 6.73 19.49
C SER A 308 10.67 7.45 20.69
N GLN A 309 10.94 6.91 21.88
CA GLN A 309 10.51 7.48 23.15
C GLN A 309 11.46 7.01 24.26
N ASN A 310 11.83 7.89 25.19
CA ASN A 310 12.71 7.56 26.32
C ASN A 310 14.02 6.89 25.89
N ASN A 311 14.65 7.39 24.83
CA ASN A 311 15.88 6.85 24.20
C ASN A 311 15.76 5.39 23.70
N LYS A 312 14.56 4.86 23.58
CA LYS A 312 14.31 3.57 22.94
C LYS A 312 13.72 3.80 21.56
N ILE A 313 14.18 3.05 20.60
CA ILE A 313 13.66 3.04 19.22
C ILE A 313 13.04 1.66 18.99
N GLU A 314 11.75 1.66 18.71
CA GLU A 314 11.02 0.47 18.28
C GLU A 314 10.73 0.60 16.78
N THR A 315 11.03 -0.44 16.03
CA THR A 315 10.77 -0.47 14.59
C THR A 315 9.86 -1.64 14.26
N THR A 316 8.78 -1.35 13.57
CA THR A 316 7.78 -2.33 13.13
C THR A 316 7.70 -2.30 11.60
N ILE A 317 7.78 -3.47 11.00
CA ILE A 317 7.51 -3.68 9.58
C ILE A 317 6.18 -4.41 9.48
N GLU A 318 5.19 -3.77 8.87
CA GLU A 318 3.91 -4.42 8.61
C GLU A 318 3.92 -5.00 7.20
N VAL A 319 3.32 -6.16 7.07
CA VAL A 319 3.14 -6.84 5.79
C VAL A 319 1.65 -6.89 5.46
N GLY A 320 1.35 -6.79 4.18
CA GLY A 320 -0.01 -6.76 3.67
C GLY A 320 -0.55 -8.15 3.33
N GLN A 321 -1.33 -8.21 2.27
CA GLN A 321 -1.99 -9.44 1.82
C GLN A 321 -1.02 -10.60 1.65
N ILE A 322 -1.38 -11.76 2.18
CA ILE A 322 -0.59 -12.98 2.13
C ILE A 322 -1.08 -13.87 1.01
N THR A 323 -0.16 -14.35 0.19
CA THR A 323 -0.43 -15.37 -0.84
C THR A 323 0.32 -16.65 -0.49
N ILE A 324 -0.38 -17.77 -0.43
CA ILE A 324 0.23 -19.09 -0.20
C ILE A 324 0.74 -19.61 -1.55
N LYS A 325 2.02 -19.95 -1.61
CA LYS A 325 2.56 -20.77 -2.71
C LYS A 325 2.42 -22.25 -2.34
N ARG A 326 1.57 -22.94 -3.06
CA ARG A 326 1.46 -24.42 -3.00
C ARG A 326 2.43 -25.06 -3.96
#